data_f9fa83da81a410b52f4a9d964f713315
#
_entry.id   f9fa83da81a410b52f4a9d964f713315
#
_cell.length_a   1.000
_cell.length_b   1.000
_cell.length_c   1.000
_cell.angle_alpha   90.00
_cell.angle_beta   90.00
_cell.angle_gamma   90.00
#
_symmetry.space_group_name_H-M   'P 1'
#
loop_
_entity.id
_entity.type
_entity.pdbx_description
1 polymer ?
#
loop_
_entity_poly.entity_id
_entity_poly.type
_entity_poly.pdbx_seq_one_letter_code
_entity_poly.pdbx_strand_id
1 'polypeptide(L)'
;GRKHPHQEFMQIKTDDILFMVGGAFEGMAELLMKRVHKDNYSLGFKQTSNHNEDSQSVIDSVRHQLNPDDLMEFGFITEFVGRLPVLVTLDELTKDDLVRILTEPKNAFVEQYKALFRMENVNLNFSEDSLLATAEKAIEQKTGARGLRTILESTLMEVMFELPSMSGITHCAVEKETITGDSPVKLSNDSSEIIELATLEKKSA
;
A
#
# COMPACT_ATOMS: atom_id res chain seq x y z
N GLY A 1 35.13 5.80 2.78
CA GLY A 1 36.41 6.50 2.97
C GLY A 1 36.51 7.78 2.16
N ARG A 2 37.33 8.73 2.55
CA ARG A 2 37.52 10.00 1.84
C ARG A 2 38.13 9.76 0.48
N LYS A 3 37.47 10.19 -0.60
CA LYS A 3 38.04 10.17 -1.97
C LYS A 3 39.14 11.23 -2.14
N HIS A 4 39.02 12.33 -1.42
CA HIS A 4 40.00 13.43 -1.43
C HIS A 4 40.31 13.90 0.01
N PRO A 5 41.60 14.11 0.40
CA PRO A 5 41.98 14.45 1.76
C PRO A 5 41.49 15.84 2.24
N HIS A 6 41.13 16.73 1.32
CA HIS A 6 40.69 18.11 1.61
C HIS A 6 39.19 18.32 1.48
N GLN A 7 38.39 17.24 1.35
CA GLN A 7 36.96 17.38 1.26
C GLN A 7 36.37 17.65 2.66
N GLU A 8 35.71 18.79 2.82
CA GLU A 8 34.95 19.12 4.01
C GLU A 8 33.68 18.27 4.04
N PHE A 9 33.38 17.71 5.22
CA PHE A 9 32.16 16.98 5.45
C PHE A 9 31.19 17.84 6.24
N MET A 10 29.92 17.79 5.84
CA MET A 10 28.84 18.36 6.63
C MET A 10 28.73 17.58 7.94
N GLN A 11 28.96 18.26 9.07
CA GLN A 11 28.84 17.67 10.40
C GLN A 11 27.41 17.81 10.88
N ILE A 12 26.80 16.68 11.27
CA ILE A 12 25.44 16.63 11.80
C ILE A 12 25.53 16.08 13.24
N LYS A 13 24.90 16.78 14.20
CA LYS A 13 24.68 16.26 15.53
C LYS A 13 23.45 15.38 15.53
N THR A 14 23.56 14.19 16.10
CA THR A 14 22.47 13.20 16.12
C THR A 14 21.79 13.09 17.49
N ASP A 15 22.16 13.92 18.44
CA ASP A 15 21.69 13.84 19.83
C ASP A 15 20.16 14.03 19.95
N ASP A 16 19.59 14.88 19.09
CA ASP A 16 18.15 15.20 19.07
C ASP A 16 17.39 14.56 17.89
N ILE A 17 17.94 13.48 17.30
CA ILE A 17 17.31 12.79 16.18
C ILE A 17 16.66 11.50 16.67
N LEU A 18 15.35 11.37 16.44
CA LEU A 18 14.63 10.13 16.66
C LEU A 18 14.88 9.16 15.49
N PHE A 19 15.40 7.98 15.80
CA PHE A 19 15.60 6.91 14.84
C PHE A 19 14.44 5.91 14.91
N MET A 20 13.77 5.70 13.79
CA MET A 20 12.76 4.66 13.63
C MET A 20 13.25 3.68 12.56
N VAL A 21 13.27 2.40 12.92
CA VAL A 21 13.72 1.30 12.05
C VAL A 21 12.53 0.38 11.82
N GLY A 22 12.26 0.05 10.56
CA GLY A 22 11.16 -0.83 10.20
C GLY A 22 11.60 -1.94 9.23
N GLY A 23 10.88 -3.06 9.26
CA GLY A 23 11.11 -4.19 8.38
C GLY A 23 9.87 -5.10 8.32
N ALA A 24 9.80 -5.95 7.29
CA ALA A 24 8.72 -6.92 7.13
C ALA A 24 8.88 -8.14 8.05
N PHE A 25 10.10 -8.50 8.42
CA PHE A 25 10.44 -9.62 9.31
C PHE A 25 9.74 -10.93 8.91
N GLU A 26 9.86 -11.32 7.64
CA GLU A 26 9.28 -12.56 7.14
C GLU A 26 9.74 -13.77 7.96
N GLY A 27 8.81 -14.63 8.38
CA GLY A 27 9.07 -15.76 9.28
C GLY A 27 9.03 -15.45 10.78
N MET A 28 8.95 -14.18 11.19
CA MET A 28 8.83 -13.82 12.60
C MET A 28 7.55 -14.39 13.23
N ALA A 29 6.44 -14.34 12.52
CA ALA A 29 5.17 -14.88 13.00
C ALA A 29 5.26 -16.38 13.33
N GLU A 30 5.95 -17.18 12.52
CA GLU A 30 6.17 -18.61 12.78
C GLU A 30 7.03 -18.86 14.01
N LEU A 31 8.05 -18.02 14.23
CA LEU A 31 8.91 -18.07 15.39
C LEU A 31 8.10 -17.76 16.68
N LEU A 32 7.31 -16.71 16.65
CA LEU A 32 6.42 -16.33 17.75
C LEU A 32 5.39 -17.42 18.05
N MET A 33 4.77 -18.02 17.03
CA MET A 33 3.85 -19.14 17.22
C MET A 33 4.50 -20.32 17.92
N LYS A 34 5.73 -20.68 17.53
CA LYS A 34 6.49 -21.78 18.16
C LYS A 34 6.72 -21.49 19.64
N ARG A 35 7.07 -20.25 20.01
CA ARG A 35 7.25 -19.83 21.40
C ARG A 35 5.95 -19.93 22.19
N VAL A 36 4.88 -19.32 21.71
CA VAL A 36 3.57 -19.30 22.37
C VAL A 36 3.01 -20.71 22.53
N HIS A 37 3.16 -21.59 21.54
CA HIS A 37 2.78 -22.98 21.65
C HIS A 37 3.60 -23.72 22.71
N LYS A 38 4.91 -23.50 22.77
CA LYS A 38 5.80 -24.14 23.75
C LYS A 38 5.42 -23.73 25.19
N ASP A 39 5.12 -22.47 25.41
CA ASP A 39 4.70 -21.96 26.72
C ASP A 39 3.35 -22.54 27.17
N ASN A 40 2.40 -22.70 26.25
CA ASN A 40 1.09 -23.30 26.51
C ASN A 40 1.18 -24.80 26.80
N TYR A 41 2.10 -25.54 26.18
CA TYR A 41 2.32 -26.96 26.51
C TYR A 41 2.95 -27.17 27.90
N SER A 42 3.69 -26.22 28.41
CA SER A 42 4.31 -26.26 29.75
C SER A 42 3.27 -26.19 30.88
N LEU A 43 2.08 -25.68 30.64
CA LEU A 43 1.01 -25.53 31.66
C LEU A 43 -0.04 -26.64 31.67
N GLY A 44 0.13 -27.69 30.89
CA GLY A 44 -0.67 -28.93 31.01
C GLY A 44 -2.14 -28.86 30.59
N PHE A 45 -2.60 -27.76 30.03
CA PHE A 45 -3.95 -27.64 29.49
C PHE A 45 -3.97 -27.93 27.99
N LYS A 46 -4.54 -29.09 27.61
CA LYS A 46 -4.98 -29.36 26.24
C LYS A 46 -6.15 -28.45 25.90
N GLN A 47 -5.89 -27.27 25.39
CA GLN A 47 -6.90 -26.56 24.63
C GLN A 47 -6.97 -27.20 23.25
N THR A 48 -8.03 -27.95 23.00
CA THR A 48 -8.46 -28.33 21.66
C THR A 48 -8.83 -27.03 20.93
N SER A 49 -7.84 -26.44 20.25
CA SER A 49 -8.11 -25.34 19.34
C SER A 49 -9.03 -25.87 18.23
N ASN A 50 -10.24 -25.33 18.21
CA ASN A 50 -11.14 -25.49 17.08
C ASN A 50 -10.41 -24.98 15.83
N HIS A 51 -10.26 -25.85 14.85
CA HIS A 51 -9.58 -25.62 13.56
C HIS A 51 -10.25 -24.56 12.64
N ASN A 52 -11.13 -23.70 13.19
CA ASN A 52 -11.91 -22.70 12.45
C ASN A 52 -11.70 -21.26 12.90
N GLU A 53 -10.70 -20.97 13.74
CA GLU A 53 -10.29 -19.57 13.92
C GLU A 53 -9.44 -19.18 12.70
N ASP A 54 -9.81 -18.09 12.05
CA ASP A 54 -9.09 -17.55 10.90
C ASP A 54 -7.60 -17.44 11.27
N SER A 55 -6.77 -18.16 10.54
CA SER A 55 -5.30 -18.23 10.81
C SER A 55 -4.68 -16.84 10.93
N GLN A 56 -5.29 -15.85 10.32
CA GLN A 56 -4.85 -14.46 10.33
C GLN A 56 -5.06 -13.79 11.70
N SER A 57 -6.23 -13.97 12.33
CA SER A 57 -6.52 -13.40 13.66
C SER A 57 -5.57 -13.94 14.74
N VAL A 58 -5.18 -15.20 14.62
CA VAL A 58 -4.19 -15.82 15.51
C VAL A 58 -2.79 -15.22 15.28
N ILE A 59 -2.39 -15.03 14.03
CA ILE A 59 -1.12 -14.41 13.68
C ILE A 59 -1.04 -12.99 14.25
N ASP A 60 -2.09 -12.19 14.11
CA ASP A 60 -2.11 -10.81 14.61
C ASP A 60 -2.05 -10.77 16.14
N SER A 61 -2.79 -11.65 16.84
CA SER A 61 -2.73 -11.73 18.28
C SER A 61 -1.33 -12.12 18.82
N VAL A 62 -0.61 -12.97 18.09
CA VAL A 62 0.74 -13.39 18.42
C VAL A 62 1.77 -12.29 18.13
N ARG A 63 1.59 -11.51 17.06
CA ARG A 63 2.46 -10.36 16.71
C ARG A 63 2.57 -9.35 17.86
N HIS A 64 1.46 -9.06 18.55
CA HIS A 64 1.46 -8.13 19.70
C HIS A 64 2.25 -8.64 20.92
N GLN A 65 2.64 -9.92 20.93
CA GLN A 65 3.46 -10.52 21.99
C GLN A 65 4.96 -10.51 21.69
N LEU A 66 5.38 -9.76 20.64
CA LEU A 66 6.78 -9.60 20.28
C LEU A 66 7.59 -9.03 21.45
N ASN A 67 8.72 -9.67 21.74
CA ASN A 67 9.66 -9.23 22.76
C ASN A 67 11.10 -9.13 22.20
N PRO A 68 12.05 -8.51 22.92
CA PRO A 68 13.43 -8.39 22.47
C PRO A 68 14.13 -9.74 22.22
N ASP A 69 13.78 -10.78 22.95
CA ASP A 69 14.39 -12.11 22.79
C ASP A 69 14.01 -12.74 21.45
N ASP A 70 12.80 -12.50 20.98
CA ASP A 70 12.33 -12.96 19.67
C ASP A 70 13.15 -12.34 18.53
N LEU A 71 13.55 -11.07 18.66
CA LEU A 71 14.42 -10.40 17.70
C LEU A 71 15.83 -11.01 17.70
N MET A 72 16.35 -11.39 18.86
CA MET A 72 17.65 -12.07 18.97
C MET A 72 17.57 -13.48 18.36
N GLU A 73 16.49 -14.22 18.61
CA GLU A 73 16.25 -15.53 18.00
C GLU A 73 16.08 -15.42 16.48
N PHE A 74 15.48 -14.33 15.98
CA PHE A 74 15.38 -14.04 14.54
C PHE A 74 16.75 -13.74 13.90
N GLY A 75 17.75 -13.35 14.70
CA GLY A 75 19.12 -13.12 14.23
C GLY A 75 19.68 -11.72 14.45
N PHE A 76 18.99 -10.86 15.20
CA PHE A 76 19.54 -9.56 15.57
C PHE A 76 20.56 -9.69 16.70
N ILE A 77 21.63 -8.89 16.64
CA ILE A 77 22.63 -8.85 17.71
C ILE A 77 22.09 -8.12 18.94
N THR A 78 22.45 -8.58 20.11
CA THR A 78 21.96 -8.06 21.40
C THR A 78 22.22 -6.57 21.58
N GLU A 79 23.39 -6.07 21.12
CA GLU A 79 23.77 -4.67 21.22
C GLU A 79 22.86 -3.75 20.38
N PHE A 80 22.37 -4.25 19.26
CA PHE A 80 21.44 -3.52 18.42
C PHE A 80 20.05 -3.48 19.05
N VAL A 81 19.55 -4.63 19.52
CA VAL A 81 18.25 -4.74 20.19
C VAL A 81 18.21 -3.86 21.43
N GLY A 82 19.28 -3.87 22.24
CA GLY A 82 19.39 -3.02 23.44
C GLY A 82 19.37 -1.52 23.17
N ARG A 83 19.66 -1.08 21.93
CA ARG A 83 19.59 0.34 21.52
C ARG A 83 18.23 0.74 20.97
N LEU A 84 17.33 -0.21 20.72
CA LEU A 84 15.98 -0.01 20.21
C LEU A 84 14.95 -0.51 21.25
N PRO A 85 14.75 0.21 22.36
CA PRO A 85 13.98 -0.28 23.50
C PRO A 85 12.47 -0.31 23.24
N VAL A 86 11.99 0.40 22.21
CA VAL A 86 10.57 0.46 21.88
C VAL A 86 10.32 -0.42 20.65
N LEU A 87 9.56 -1.48 20.87
CA LEU A 87 9.10 -2.39 19.81
C LEU A 87 7.63 -2.09 19.53
N VAL A 88 7.30 -1.95 18.25
CA VAL A 88 5.93 -1.71 17.79
C VAL A 88 5.63 -2.67 16.66
N THR A 89 4.55 -3.40 16.78
CA THR A 89 4.01 -4.24 15.72
C THR A 89 2.89 -3.51 15.00
N LEU A 90 2.74 -3.76 13.72
CA LEU A 90 1.68 -3.20 12.90
C LEU A 90 0.77 -4.33 12.43
N ASP A 91 -0.53 -4.05 12.45
CA ASP A 91 -1.55 -4.96 11.92
C ASP A 91 -1.54 -4.93 10.40
N GLU A 92 -2.11 -5.96 9.79
CA GLU A 92 -2.34 -5.96 8.35
C GLU A 92 -3.43 -4.95 7.99
N LEU A 93 -3.24 -4.29 6.86
CA LEU A 93 -4.20 -3.31 6.38
C LEU A 93 -5.48 -4.01 5.92
N THR A 94 -6.61 -3.57 6.45
CA THR A 94 -7.92 -3.99 5.98
C THR A 94 -8.26 -3.33 4.65
N LYS A 95 -9.32 -3.82 4.00
CA LYS A 95 -9.85 -3.21 2.77
C LYS A 95 -10.23 -1.75 2.99
N ASP A 96 -10.87 -1.45 4.12
CA ASP A 96 -11.28 -0.09 4.47
C ASP A 96 -10.08 0.83 4.71
N ASP A 97 -9.02 0.32 5.34
CA ASP A 97 -7.78 1.07 5.52
C ASP A 97 -7.12 1.41 4.18
N LEU A 98 -7.14 0.49 3.22
CA LEU A 98 -6.60 0.74 1.88
C LEU A 98 -7.42 1.81 1.13
N VAL A 99 -8.74 1.83 1.26
CA VAL A 99 -9.60 2.89 0.71
C VAL A 99 -9.30 4.23 1.38
N ARG A 100 -9.13 4.24 2.69
CA ARG A 100 -8.73 5.46 3.43
C ARG A 100 -7.37 5.98 2.97
N ILE A 101 -6.40 5.10 2.73
CA ILE A 101 -5.07 5.47 2.20
C ILE A 101 -5.18 6.11 0.81
N LEU A 102 -6.15 5.69 -0.01
CA LEU A 102 -6.38 6.27 -1.34
C LEU A 102 -6.93 7.70 -1.27
N THR A 103 -7.67 8.06 -0.21
CA THR A 103 -8.52 9.26 -0.17
C THR A 103 -8.18 10.27 0.94
N GLU A 104 -7.84 9.83 2.16
CA GLU A 104 -7.73 10.71 3.33
C GLU A 104 -6.40 11.48 3.47
N PRO A 105 -5.22 10.93 3.12
CA PRO A 105 -3.97 11.64 3.31
C PRO A 105 -3.92 12.95 2.51
N LYS A 106 -3.21 13.95 3.03
CA LYS A 106 -3.05 15.26 2.37
C LYS A 106 -2.56 15.15 0.92
N ASN A 107 -1.74 14.13 0.63
CA ASN A 107 -1.26 13.80 -0.71
C ASN A 107 -1.77 12.41 -1.13
N ALA A 108 -3.07 12.16 -0.93
CA ALA A 108 -3.70 10.92 -1.35
C ALA A 108 -3.51 10.68 -2.85
N PHE A 109 -3.40 9.40 -3.26
CA PHE A 109 -3.19 9.08 -4.68
C PHE A 109 -4.30 9.63 -5.57
N VAL A 110 -5.55 9.52 -5.13
CA VAL A 110 -6.71 10.08 -5.83
C VAL A 110 -6.53 11.59 -6.10
N GLU A 111 -6.10 12.35 -5.10
CA GLU A 111 -5.92 13.79 -5.24
C GLU A 111 -4.71 14.15 -6.13
N GLN A 112 -3.66 13.33 -6.14
CA GLN A 112 -2.53 13.50 -7.07
C GLN A 112 -2.98 13.36 -8.52
N TYR A 113 -3.74 12.30 -8.85
CA TYR A 113 -4.25 12.09 -10.21
C TYR A 113 -5.29 13.14 -10.59
N LYS A 114 -6.20 13.52 -9.69
CA LYS A 114 -7.12 14.65 -9.92
C LYS A 114 -6.38 15.95 -10.25
N ALA A 115 -5.27 16.22 -9.55
CA ALA A 115 -4.46 17.40 -9.83
C ALA A 115 -3.80 17.35 -11.22
N LEU A 116 -3.30 16.18 -11.65
CA LEU A 116 -2.75 15.99 -12.99
C LEU A 116 -3.79 16.21 -14.09
N PHE A 117 -4.97 15.63 -13.95
CA PHE A 117 -6.07 15.80 -14.92
C PHE A 117 -6.59 17.23 -14.97
N ARG A 118 -6.60 17.95 -13.84
CA ARG A 118 -6.95 19.38 -13.82
C ARG A 118 -6.00 20.25 -14.63
N MET A 119 -4.73 19.86 -14.79
CA MET A 119 -3.78 20.59 -15.66
C MET A 119 -4.20 20.54 -17.12
N GLU A 120 -4.90 19.47 -17.52
CA GLU A 120 -5.49 19.31 -18.86
C GLU A 120 -6.95 19.79 -18.92
N ASN A 121 -7.44 20.50 -17.89
CA ASN A 121 -8.82 20.96 -17.75
C ASN A 121 -9.88 19.84 -17.72
N VAL A 122 -9.48 18.65 -17.27
CA VAL A 122 -10.36 17.48 -17.14
C VAL A 122 -10.64 17.20 -15.67
N ASN A 123 -11.91 16.94 -15.35
CA ASN A 123 -12.33 16.57 -14.01
C ASN A 123 -12.33 15.04 -13.86
N LEU A 124 -11.35 14.51 -13.12
CA LEU A 124 -11.25 13.08 -12.84
C LEU A 124 -12.11 12.73 -11.62
N ASN A 125 -12.95 11.71 -11.77
CA ASN A 125 -13.80 11.18 -10.70
C ASN A 125 -13.64 9.68 -10.56
N PHE A 126 -13.56 9.21 -9.31
CA PHE A 126 -13.55 7.80 -8.94
C PHE A 126 -14.86 7.48 -8.24
N SER A 127 -15.54 6.42 -8.66
CA SER A 127 -16.68 5.89 -7.90
C SER A 127 -16.22 5.20 -6.62
N GLU A 128 -17.06 5.13 -5.60
CA GLU A 128 -16.76 4.40 -4.37
C GLU A 128 -16.44 2.93 -4.67
N ASP A 129 -17.19 2.33 -5.59
CA ASP A 129 -16.97 0.95 -6.02
C ASP A 129 -15.63 0.76 -6.72
N SER A 130 -15.11 1.77 -7.43
CA SER A 130 -13.77 1.71 -8.05
C SER A 130 -12.65 1.73 -7.00
N LEU A 131 -12.81 2.51 -5.95
CA LEU A 131 -11.85 2.56 -4.84
C LEU A 131 -11.83 1.24 -4.08
N LEU A 132 -13.02 0.66 -3.83
CA LEU A 132 -13.16 -0.66 -3.21
C LEU A 132 -12.53 -1.75 -4.07
N ALA A 133 -12.77 -1.74 -5.38
CA ALA A 133 -12.17 -2.70 -6.32
C ALA A 133 -10.63 -2.56 -6.38
N THR A 134 -10.11 -1.33 -6.29
CA THR A 134 -8.67 -1.08 -6.23
C THR A 134 -8.06 -1.70 -4.97
N ALA A 135 -8.71 -1.55 -3.82
CA ALA A 135 -8.28 -2.14 -2.56
C ALA A 135 -8.33 -3.68 -2.61
N GLU A 136 -9.42 -4.26 -3.14
CA GLU A 136 -9.55 -5.71 -3.33
C GLU A 136 -8.43 -6.28 -4.19
N LYS A 137 -8.16 -5.66 -5.34
CA LYS A 137 -7.09 -6.08 -6.26
C LYS A 137 -5.70 -6.00 -5.63
N ALA A 138 -5.45 -4.99 -4.78
CA ALA A 138 -4.19 -4.87 -4.03
C ALA A 138 -4.01 -5.99 -2.98
N ILE A 139 -5.10 -6.40 -2.32
CA ILE A 139 -5.11 -7.53 -1.38
C ILE A 139 -4.87 -8.84 -2.13
N GLU A 140 -5.59 -9.10 -3.23
CA GLU A 140 -5.43 -10.30 -4.05
C GLU A 140 -4.00 -10.47 -4.56
N GLN A 141 -3.37 -9.37 -4.98
CA GLN A 141 -1.98 -9.34 -5.43
C GLN A 141 -0.97 -9.42 -4.28
N LYS A 142 -1.41 -9.39 -3.02
CA LYS A 142 -0.55 -9.37 -1.82
C LYS A 142 0.46 -8.21 -1.82
N THR A 143 0.13 -7.11 -2.47
CA THR A 143 1.00 -5.93 -2.60
C THR A 143 0.72 -4.87 -1.54
N GLY A 144 -0.43 -4.96 -0.85
CA GLY A 144 -0.86 -4.00 0.16
C GLY A 144 -0.92 -2.57 -0.38
N ALA A 145 -0.62 -1.59 0.45
CA ALA A 145 -0.68 -0.17 0.07
C ALA A 145 0.23 0.21 -1.11
N ARG A 146 1.35 -0.51 -1.33
CA ARG A 146 2.25 -0.25 -2.47
C ARG A 146 1.59 -0.55 -3.81
N GLY A 147 0.72 -1.56 -3.85
CA GLY A 147 -0.01 -1.95 -5.05
C GLY A 147 -1.05 -0.95 -5.50
N LEU A 148 -1.60 -0.16 -4.58
CA LEU A 148 -2.64 0.82 -4.89
C LEU A 148 -2.22 1.79 -5.98
N ARG A 149 -1.01 2.34 -5.86
CA ARG A 149 -0.46 3.26 -6.87
C ARG A 149 -0.32 2.59 -8.23
N THR A 150 0.26 1.40 -8.26
CA THR A 150 0.51 0.66 -9.52
C THR A 150 -0.81 0.31 -10.22
N ILE A 151 -1.85 -0.05 -9.46
CA ILE A 151 -3.18 -0.36 -10.02
C ILE A 151 -3.79 0.90 -10.65
N LEU A 152 -3.80 2.03 -9.94
CA LEU A 152 -4.31 3.29 -10.48
C LEU A 152 -3.50 3.77 -11.70
N GLU A 153 -2.17 3.67 -11.61
CA GLU A 153 -1.27 4.06 -12.70
C GLU A 153 -1.53 3.22 -13.96
N SER A 154 -1.62 1.90 -13.83
CA SER A 154 -1.92 1.02 -14.98
C SER A 154 -3.30 1.29 -15.58
N THR A 155 -4.29 1.64 -14.75
CA THR A 155 -5.65 1.96 -15.21
C THR A 155 -5.72 3.29 -15.96
N LEU A 156 -4.96 4.30 -15.52
CA LEU A 156 -5.02 5.66 -16.08
C LEU A 156 -3.96 5.94 -17.14
N MET A 157 -2.95 5.07 -17.30
CA MET A 157 -1.78 5.31 -18.16
C MET A 157 -2.16 5.66 -19.60
N GLU A 158 -3.03 4.88 -20.20
CA GLU A 158 -3.47 5.09 -21.58
C GLU A 158 -4.20 6.43 -21.74
N VAL A 159 -5.12 6.72 -20.82
CA VAL A 159 -5.86 7.99 -20.83
C VAL A 159 -4.91 9.17 -20.63
N MET A 160 -3.99 9.10 -19.70
CA MET A 160 -3.01 10.16 -19.44
C MET A 160 -2.10 10.43 -20.63
N PHE A 161 -1.79 9.40 -21.42
CA PHE A 161 -0.98 9.54 -22.62
C PHE A 161 -1.77 10.22 -23.77
N GLU A 162 -3.03 9.84 -23.98
CA GLU A 162 -3.85 10.36 -25.08
C GLU A 162 -4.50 11.72 -24.78
N LEU A 163 -4.77 12.01 -23.49
CA LEU A 163 -5.54 13.18 -23.04
C LEU A 163 -5.02 14.52 -23.60
N PRO A 164 -3.69 14.80 -23.63
CA PRO A 164 -3.19 16.06 -24.19
C PRO A 164 -3.45 16.24 -25.69
N SER A 165 -3.67 15.14 -26.41
CA SER A 165 -3.96 15.13 -27.85
C SER A 165 -5.46 15.23 -28.15
N MET A 166 -6.29 15.09 -27.11
CA MET A 166 -7.75 15.11 -27.24
C MET A 166 -8.29 16.53 -27.03
N SER A 167 -9.33 16.89 -27.76
CA SER A 167 -10.02 18.17 -27.60
C SER A 167 -11.48 17.95 -27.19
N GLY A 168 -11.96 18.80 -26.28
CA GLY A 168 -13.37 18.81 -25.88
C GLY A 168 -13.74 17.82 -24.79
N ILE A 169 -12.77 17.15 -24.16
CA ILE A 169 -13.01 16.30 -22.99
C ILE A 169 -12.96 17.17 -21.75
N THR A 170 -13.95 17.04 -20.88
CA THR A 170 -14.06 17.79 -19.62
C THR A 170 -14.18 16.88 -18.40
N HIS A 171 -14.60 15.63 -18.58
CA HIS A 171 -14.80 14.69 -17.49
C HIS A 171 -14.19 13.33 -17.82
N CYS A 172 -13.62 12.72 -16.79
CA CYS A 172 -13.05 11.37 -16.80
C CYS A 172 -13.60 10.61 -15.59
N ALA A 173 -14.24 9.47 -15.80
CA ALA A 173 -14.81 8.64 -14.74
C ALA A 173 -14.15 7.26 -14.72
N VAL A 174 -13.70 6.87 -13.53
CA VAL A 174 -13.17 5.55 -13.24
C VAL A 174 -14.21 4.78 -12.43
N GLU A 175 -14.72 3.71 -13.01
CA GLU A 175 -15.69 2.82 -12.40
C GLU A 175 -15.06 1.49 -12.00
N LYS A 176 -15.81 0.63 -11.31
CA LYS A 176 -15.35 -0.69 -10.87
C LYS A 176 -14.85 -1.52 -12.06
N GLU A 177 -15.62 -1.57 -13.14
CA GLU A 177 -15.32 -2.34 -14.35
C GLU A 177 -14.02 -1.89 -15.02
N THR A 178 -13.65 -0.63 -14.83
CA THR A 178 -12.37 -0.09 -15.33
C THR A 178 -11.18 -0.65 -14.54
N ILE A 179 -11.33 -0.80 -13.22
CA ILE A 179 -10.29 -1.36 -12.35
C ILE A 179 -10.13 -2.87 -12.57
N THR A 180 -11.24 -3.58 -12.78
CA THR A 180 -11.21 -5.02 -13.07
C THR A 180 -10.66 -5.32 -14.47
N GLY A 181 -10.76 -4.37 -15.39
CA GLY A 181 -10.32 -4.49 -16.77
C GLY A 181 -11.44 -4.91 -17.74
N ASP A 182 -12.69 -4.87 -17.27
CA ASP A 182 -13.86 -5.26 -18.07
C ASP A 182 -14.34 -4.14 -19.00
N SER A 183 -14.01 -2.88 -18.69
CA SER A 183 -14.35 -1.72 -19.52
C SER A 183 -13.25 -0.66 -19.51
N PRO A 184 -13.10 0.13 -20.58
CA PRO A 184 -12.18 1.26 -20.60
C PRO A 184 -12.64 2.38 -19.66
N VAL A 185 -11.76 3.33 -19.41
CA VAL A 185 -12.06 4.57 -18.68
C VAL A 185 -13.08 5.39 -19.49
N LYS A 186 -14.11 5.90 -18.81
CA LYS A 186 -15.15 6.71 -19.47
C LYS A 186 -14.72 8.18 -19.55
N LEU A 187 -14.65 8.68 -20.76
CA LEU A 187 -14.41 10.09 -21.06
C LEU A 187 -15.69 10.75 -21.56
N SER A 188 -15.95 11.97 -21.14
CA SER A 188 -17.11 12.71 -21.62
C SER A 188 -16.82 14.20 -21.77
N ASN A 189 -17.61 14.84 -22.65
CA ASN A 189 -17.66 16.29 -22.82
C ASN A 189 -18.75 16.91 -21.93
N ASP A 190 -18.87 18.25 -21.95
CA ASP A 190 -19.91 18.98 -21.20
C ASP A 190 -21.34 18.61 -21.62
N SER A 191 -21.52 18.02 -22.80
CA SER A 191 -22.80 17.53 -23.31
C SER A 191 -23.13 16.10 -22.83
N SER A 192 -22.31 15.52 -21.94
CA SER A 192 -22.46 14.14 -21.45
C SER A 192 -22.36 13.04 -22.53
N GLU A 193 -21.78 13.36 -23.67
CA GLU A 193 -21.46 12.35 -24.69
C GLU A 193 -20.25 11.55 -24.25
N ILE A 194 -20.41 10.22 -24.17
CA ILE A 194 -19.31 9.30 -23.82
C ILE A 194 -18.41 9.13 -25.04
N ILE A 195 -17.12 9.41 -24.86
CA ILE A 195 -16.08 9.25 -25.89
C ILE A 195 -15.24 8.04 -25.49
N GLU A 196 -15.31 6.97 -26.24
CA GLU A 196 -14.47 5.79 -26.02
C GLU A 196 -13.10 5.97 -26.67
N LEU A 197 -12.04 5.63 -25.95
CA LEU A 197 -10.65 5.65 -26.45
C LEU A 197 -10.47 4.84 -27.75
N ALA A 198 -11.12 3.69 -27.85
CA ALA A 198 -11.07 2.82 -29.03
C ALA A 198 -11.62 3.45 -30.32
N THR A 199 -12.35 4.58 -30.23
CA THR A 199 -12.91 5.26 -31.41
C THR A 199 -11.89 6.17 -32.09
N LEU A 200 -10.76 6.44 -31.47
CA LEU A 200 -9.74 7.39 -31.97
C LEU A 200 -8.67 6.74 -32.84
N GLU A 201 -8.35 5.47 -32.64
CA GLU A 201 -7.42 4.74 -33.52
C GLU A 201 -7.93 4.66 -35.00
N LYS A 202 -9.23 4.82 -35.23
CA LYS A 202 -9.82 4.79 -36.56
C LYS A 202 -9.83 6.15 -37.27
N LYS A 203 -9.47 7.25 -36.61
CA LYS A 203 -9.48 8.59 -37.21
C LYS A 203 -8.10 9.12 -37.59
N SER A 204 -7.01 8.44 -37.19
CA SER A 204 -5.63 8.82 -37.48
C SER A 204 -4.94 7.95 -38.56
N ALA A 205 -5.68 7.15 -39.32
CA ALA A 205 -5.19 6.34 -40.46
C ALA A 205 -5.64 6.91 -41.79
#